data_573183cb405b5bc4a79689620312a96d
#
_entry.id   573183cb405b5bc4a79689620312a96d
#
_cell.length_a   1.000
_cell.length_b   1.000
_cell.length_c   1.000
_cell.angle_alpha   90.00
_cell.angle_beta   90.00
_cell.angle_gamma   90.00
#
_symmetry.space_group_name_H-M   'P 1'
#
loop_
_entity.id
_entity.type
_entity.pdbx_description
1 polymer ?
#
loop_
_entity_poly.entity_id
_entity_poly.type
_entity_poly.pdbx_seq_one_letter_code
_entity_poly.pdbx_strand_id
1 'polypeptide(L)'
;MLDQRDGDLFMDGGMITGPADWSLAFDLGMSFKEWHGPVPLAHDLGVFDRALKYLLAIQVEHPARRLNWTLSINPLMEQAPETYHEWGATRNQITPENAGRLVHLRVELQGLHRLPRSHALLFPIRTYLIRLEDLVTQPDWGRRLRLVLQTLPPELVEYKGLSRYSGSVIEWLEPWAAKG
;
A
#
# COMPACT_ATOMS: atom_id res chain seq x y z
N MET A 1 6.86 14.48 -4.20
CA MET A 1 8.20 14.87 -4.72
C MET A 1 9.18 14.76 -3.56
N LEU A 2 10.26 14.05 -3.79
CA LEU A 2 11.27 13.78 -2.78
C LEU A 2 12.56 14.51 -3.16
N ASP A 3 12.99 15.45 -2.34
CA ASP A 3 14.24 16.15 -2.53
C ASP A 3 15.40 15.34 -1.95
N GLN A 4 16.56 15.41 -2.61
CA GLN A 4 17.76 14.70 -2.18
C GLN A 4 18.74 15.66 -1.52
N ARG A 5 19.00 15.47 -0.21
CA ARG A 5 19.98 16.21 0.55
C ARG A 5 20.56 15.36 1.68
N ASP A 6 21.78 15.61 2.07
CA ASP A 6 22.47 14.94 3.18
C ASP A 6 22.49 13.40 3.10
N GLY A 7 22.48 12.85 1.86
CA GLY A 7 22.47 11.41 1.64
C GLY A 7 21.13 10.72 1.90
N ASP A 8 20.05 11.49 2.03
CA ASP A 8 18.69 11.01 2.24
C ASP A 8 17.71 11.65 1.25
N LEU A 9 16.44 11.22 1.29
CA LEU A 9 15.30 11.77 0.54
C LEU A 9 14.29 12.36 1.49
N PHE A 10 13.81 13.56 1.20
CA PHE A 10 12.85 14.28 2.05
C PHE A 10 11.55 14.55 1.31
N MET A 11 10.42 14.41 2.00
CA MET A 11 9.08 14.66 1.46
C MET A 11 8.81 16.18 1.40
N ASP A 12 9.26 16.85 0.35
CA ASP A 12 9.16 18.30 0.27
C ASP A 12 7.88 18.82 -0.38
N GLY A 13 7.06 17.95 -0.93
CA GLY A 13 5.77 18.36 -1.49
C GLY A 13 5.09 17.29 -2.31
N GLY A 14 3.80 17.45 -2.51
CA GLY A 14 3.01 16.53 -3.30
C GLY A 14 1.57 16.97 -3.47
N MET A 15 0.84 16.18 -4.24
CA MET A 15 -0.60 16.24 -4.36
C MET A 15 -1.12 14.80 -4.23
N ILE A 16 -1.96 14.55 -3.26
CA ILE A 16 -2.53 13.23 -3.00
C ILE A 16 -4.05 13.34 -3.12
N THR A 17 -4.63 12.56 -4.01
CA THR A 17 -6.07 12.53 -4.28
C THR A 17 -6.76 11.24 -3.85
N GLY A 18 -5.99 10.27 -3.41
CA GLY A 18 -6.51 8.96 -2.99
C GLY A 18 -5.52 8.22 -2.10
N PRO A 19 -5.25 8.72 -0.89
CA PRO A 19 -4.40 8.04 0.08
C PRO A 19 -5.07 6.79 0.63
N ALA A 20 -4.27 5.86 1.16
CA ALA A 20 -4.73 4.71 1.91
C ALA A 20 -3.97 4.64 3.24
N ASP A 21 -4.64 5.00 4.33
CA ASP A 21 -4.06 5.05 5.68
C ASP A 21 -2.75 5.87 5.76
N TRP A 22 -2.68 6.96 4.99
CA TRP A 22 -1.50 7.80 4.86
C TRP A 22 -1.87 9.27 4.70
N SER A 23 -1.04 10.16 5.27
CA SER A 23 -1.23 11.61 5.25
C SER A 23 0.01 12.33 4.71
N LEU A 24 -0.13 13.05 3.60
CA LEU A 24 0.94 13.90 3.10
C LEU A 24 1.22 15.06 4.05
N ALA A 25 0.18 15.62 4.67
CA ALA A 25 0.33 16.76 5.58
C ALA A 25 1.16 16.38 6.82
N PHE A 26 1.00 15.14 7.30
CA PHE A 26 1.78 14.63 8.42
C PHE A 26 3.25 14.36 8.03
N ASP A 27 3.46 13.76 6.84
CA ASP A 27 4.80 13.32 6.41
C ASP A 27 5.62 14.43 5.74
N LEU A 28 5.05 15.61 5.53
CA LEU A 28 5.74 16.72 4.86
C LEU A 28 6.98 17.15 5.64
N GLY A 29 8.12 17.19 4.96
CA GLY A 29 9.42 17.52 5.55
C GLY A 29 10.18 16.34 6.17
N MET A 30 9.53 15.18 6.35
CA MET A 30 10.19 14.00 6.90
C MET A 30 11.19 13.39 5.91
N SER A 31 12.26 12.83 6.44
CA SER A 31 13.21 11.99 5.70
C SER A 31 12.59 10.63 5.32
N PHE A 32 13.19 9.95 4.35
CA PHE A 32 12.74 8.63 3.90
C PHE A 32 12.58 7.64 5.06
N LYS A 33 13.48 7.65 6.01
CA LYS A 33 13.43 6.75 7.16
C LYS A 33 12.35 7.14 8.18
N GLU A 34 12.12 8.44 8.36
CA GLU A 34 11.11 8.92 9.31
C GLU A 34 9.70 8.55 8.88
N TRP A 35 9.28 8.85 7.63
CA TRP A 35 7.92 8.48 7.22
C TRP A 35 7.70 6.96 7.07
N HIS A 36 8.79 6.18 6.95
CA HIS A 36 8.71 4.71 6.98
C HIS A 36 8.91 4.12 8.38
N GLY A 37 9.12 4.97 9.39
CA GLY A 37 9.31 4.54 10.79
C GLY A 37 8.25 3.57 11.31
N PRO A 38 6.95 3.79 11.02
CA PRO A 38 5.90 2.90 11.48
C PRO A 38 5.87 1.50 10.84
N VAL A 39 6.62 1.25 9.74
CA VAL A 39 6.58 -0.05 9.05
C VAL A 39 7.31 -1.11 9.86
N PRO A 40 6.62 -2.12 10.39
CA PRO A 40 7.23 -3.12 11.26
C PRO A 40 8.20 -4.02 10.48
N LEU A 41 9.20 -4.57 11.18
CA LEU A 41 10.21 -5.52 10.69
C LEU A 41 11.16 -4.97 9.62
N ALA A 42 10.81 -3.92 8.92
CA ALA A 42 11.57 -3.43 7.76
C ALA A 42 12.91 -2.78 8.16
N HIS A 43 12.97 -2.15 9.31
CA HIS A 43 14.21 -1.57 9.86
C HIS A 43 15.19 -2.66 10.28
N ASP A 44 14.75 -3.63 11.07
CA ASP A 44 15.59 -4.72 11.57
C ASP A 44 16.19 -5.57 10.44
N LEU A 45 15.43 -5.73 9.35
CA LEU A 45 15.87 -6.45 8.16
C LEU A 45 16.70 -5.59 7.19
N GLY A 46 16.96 -4.32 7.52
CA GLY A 46 17.72 -3.38 6.67
C GLY A 46 17.06 -3.13 5.30
N VAL A 47 15.74 -3.28 5.21
CA VAL A 47 14.99 -3.09 3.95
C VAL A 47 15.07 -1.65 3.48
N PHE A 48 14.90 -0.69 4.40
CA PHE A 48 14.90 0.72 4.06
C PHE A 48 16.29 1.27 3.72
N ASP A 49 17.36 0.76 4.33
CA ASP A 49 18.71 1.14 3.93
C ASP A 49 19.02 0.73 2.48
N ARG A 50 18.61 -0.49 2.10
CA ARG A 50 18.75 -0.96 0.72
C ARG A 50 17.84 -0.20 -0.24
N ALA A 51 16.61 0.09 0.17
CA ALA A 51 15.65 0.87 -0.63
C ALA A 51 16.17 2.29 -0.86
N LEU A 52 16.61 2.98 0.18
CA LEU A 52 17.18 4.33 0.07
C LEU A 52 18.38 4.35 -0.87
N LYS A 53 19.33 3.42 -0.69
CA LYS A 53 20.49 3.29 -1.59
C LYS A 53 20.06 3.11 -3.06
N TYR A 54 19.05 2.29 -3.31
CA TYR A 54 18.50 2.10 -4.65
C TYR A 54 17.86 3.38 -5.20
N LEU A 55 17.04 4.06 -4.40
CA LEU A 55 16.35 5.30 -4.79
C LEU A 55 17.34 6.43 -5.11
N LEU A 56 18.41 6.55 -4.33
CA LEU A 56 19.47 7.52 -4.57
C LEU A 56 20.25 7.25 -5.86
N ALA A 57 20.33 5.98 -6.28
CA ALA A 57 21.04 5.56 -7.49
C ALA A 57 20.22 5.67 -8.79
N ILE A 58 18.89 5.95 -8.71
CA ILE A 58 18.05 6.10 -9.90
C ILE A 58 18.55 7.27 -10.76
N GLN A 59 18.73 7.00 -12.06
CA GLN A 59 19.16 7.98 -13.06
C GLN A 59 17.97 8.53 -13.86
N VAL A 60 18.16 9.68 -14.50
CA VAL A 60 17.13 10.36 -15.30
C VAL A 60 16.60 9.47 -16.42
N GLU A 61 17.53 8.80 -17.14
CA GLU A 61 17.21 7.96 -18.31
C GLU A 61 16.68 6.56 -17.90
N HIS A 62 16.77 6.19 -16.64
CA HIS A 62 16.43 4.86 -16.14
C HIS A 62 15.41 4.91 -15.00
N PRO A 63 14.16 5.36 -15.27
CA PRO A 63 13.10 5.34 -14.27
C PRO A 63 12.78 3.92 -13.86
N ALA A 64 12.32 3.76 -12.63
CA ALA A 64 11.87 2.48 -12.12
C ALA A 64 10.39 2.52 -11.76
N ARG A 65 9.78 1.35 -11.59
CA ARG A 65 8.42 1.21 -11.10
C ARG A 65 8.30 -0.02 -10.21
N ARG A 66 7.37 0.07 -9.27
CA ARG A 66 7.04 -1.04 -8.37
C ARG A 66 5.53 -1.10 -8.14
N LEU A 67 5.07 -2.20 -7.57
CA LEU A 67 3.71 -2.33 -7.09
C LEU A 67 3.72 -2.35 -5.56
N ASN A 68 2.73 -1.68 -4.96
CA ASN A 68 2.32 -1.86 -3.59
C ASN A 68 0.85 -2.31 -3.56
N TRP A 69 0.41 -2.90 -2.45
CA TRP A 69 -0.96 -3.36 -2.34
C TRP A 69 -1.47 -3.29 -0.89
N THR A 70 -2.77 -3.14 -0.77
CA THR A 70 -3.53 -3.34 0.48
C THR A 70 -4.95 -3.77 0.15
N LEU A 71 -5.79 -3.94 1.15
CA LEU A 71 -7.24 -4.08 0.97
C LEU A 71 -7.93 -2.78 1.37
N SER A 72 -8.97 -2.42 0.64
CA SER A 72 -9.85 -1.29 0.94
C SER A 72 -11.29 -1.78 1.10
N ILE A 73 -12.06 -1.10 1.92
CA ILE A 73 -13.48 -1.36 2.07
C ILE A 73 -14.24 -0.36 1.21
N ASN A 74 -15.17 -0.84 0.39
CA ASN A 74 -15.87 -0.04 -0.63
C ASN A 74 -14.91 0.51 -1.70
N PRO A 75 -15.39 1.04 -2.83
CA PRO A 75 -14.55 1.62 -3.88
C PRO A 75 -14.06 3.03 -3.55
N LEU A 76 -13.89 3.34 -2.26
CA LEU A 76 -13.44 4.65 -1.81
C LEU A 76 -11.94 4.79 -2.05
N MET A 77 -11.56 5.72 -2.92
CA MET A 77 -10.15 6.00 -3.25
C MET A 77 -9.45 6.77 -2.14
N GLU A 78 -10.14 7.73 -1.54
CA GLU A 78 -9.66 8.56 -0.45
C GLU A 78 -9.93 7.86 0.88
N GLN A 79 -8.88 7.48 1.59
CA GLN A 79 -8.91 6.87 2.91
C GLN A 79 -7.77 7.45 3.77
N ALA A 80 -7.76 8.79 3.88
CA ALA A 80 -6.80 9.49 4.71
C ALA A 80 -7.11 9.31 6.21
N PRO A 81 -6.11 9.37 7.10
CA PRO A 81 -6.33 9.40 8.54
C PRO A 81 -7.22 10.58 8.97
N GLU A 82 -7.13 11.71 8.29
CA GLU A 82 -7.93 12.92 8.55
C GLU A 82 -9.44 12.69 8.41
N THR A 83 -9.84 11.80 7.47
CA THR A 83 -11.23 11.43 7.21
C THR A 83 -11.62 10.08 7.82
N TYR A 84 -10.79 9.52 8.71
CA TYR A 84 -11.03 8.19 9.30
C TYR A 84 -12.41 8.06 9.95
N HIS A 85 -12.96 9.12 10.52
CA HIS A 85 -14.28 9.15 11.12
C HIS A 85 -15.42 8.85 10.13
N GLU A 86 -15.20 9.08 8.84
CA GLU A 86 -16.19 8.83 7.77
C GLU A 86 -16.16 7.38 7.29
N TRP A 87 -15.00 6.74 7.25
CA TRP A 87 -14.83 5.43 6.61
C TRP A 87 -14.31 4.31 7.53
N GLY A 88 -13.63 4.65 8.62
CA GLY A 88 -12.94 3.65 9.47
C GLY A 88 -13.86 2.61 10.10
N ALA A 89 -15.08 3.02 10.47
CA ALA A 89 -16.08 2.13 11.07
C ALA A 89 -16.55 1.01 10.12
N THR A 90 -16.45 1.21 8.80
CA THR A 90 -16.86 0.21 7.79
C THR A 90 -16.03 -1.07 7.88
N ARG A 91 -14.79 -0.99 8.39
CA ARG A 91 -13.92 -2.16 8.61
C ARG A 91 -14.53 -3.19 9.57
N ASN A 92 -15.35 -2.75 10.53
CA ASN A 92 -16.01 -3.63 11.51
C ASN A 92 -17.27 -4.31 10.95
N GLN A 93 -17.73 -3.96 9.76
CA GLN A 93 -18.95 -4.46 9.13
C GLN A 93 -18.67 -5.62 8.18
N ILE A 94 -17.41 -5.99 7.98
CA ILE A 94 -17.04 -7.05 7.05
C ILE A 94 -17.23 -8.41 7.71
N THR A 95 -18.04 -9.23 7.04
CA THR A 95 -18.30 -10.62 7.39
C THR A 95 -17.92 -11.54 6.22
N PRO A 96 -17.82 -12.86 6.42
CA PRO A 96 -17.57 -13.79 5.32
C PRO A 96 -18.60 -13.67 4.19
N GLU A 97 -19.87 -13.36 4.51
CA GLU A 97 -20.96 -13.29 3.50
C GLU A 97 -20.87 -12.04 2.63
N ASN A 98 -20.29 -10.95 3.13
CA ASN A 98 -20.25 -9.68 2.41
C ASN A 98 -18.86 -9.29 1.89
N ALA A 99 -17.79 -10.02 2.29
CA ALA A 99 -16.40 -9.69 1.96
C ALA A 99 -16.17 -9.57 0.45
N GLY A 100 -16.71 -10.49 -0.35
CA GLY A 100 -16.56 -10.48 -1.81
C GLY A 100 -17.03 -9.18 -2.46
N ARG A 101 -18.15 -8.66 -1.98
CA ARG A 101 -18.81 -7.46 -2.53
C ARG A 101 -18.22 -6.17 -1.98
N LEU A 102 -17.83 -6.13 -0.71
CA LEU A 102 -17.44 -4.89 -0.04
C LEU A 102 -15.93 -4.66 -0.03
N VAL A 103 -15.13 -5.74 -0.01
CA VAL A 103 -13.67 -5.62 0.03
C VAL A 103 -13.09 -5.54 -1.39
N HIS A 104 -12.12 -4.67 -1.55
CA HIS A 104 -11.40 -4.45 -2.80
C HIS A 104 -9.92 -4.70 -2.59
N LEU A 105 -9.28 -5.41 -3.53
CA LEU A 105 -7.83 -5.36 -3.65
C LEU A 105 -7.46 -4.00 -4.23
N ARG A 106 -6.66 -3.26 -3.49
CA ARG A 106 -6.08 -1.98 -3.89
C ARG A 106 -4.64 -2.22 -4.32
N VAL A 107 -4.33 -1.89 -5.55
CA VAL A 107 -2.96 -1.96 -6.08
C VAL A 107 -2.51 -0.57 -6.48
N GLU A 108 -1.31 -0.20 -6.07
CA GLU A 108 -0.65 1.04 -6.41
C GLU A 108 0.50 0.77 -7.37
N LEU A 109 0.39 1.25 -8.60
CA LEU A 109 1.51 1.32 -9.51
C LEU A 109 2.29 2.60 -9.18
N GLN A 110 3.47 2.42 -8.61
CA GLN A 110 4.35 3.48 -8.14
C GLN A 110 5.51 3.67 -9.11
N GLY A 111 5.63 4.87 -9.67
CA GLY A 111 6.75 5.25 -10.53
C GLY A 111 7.85 5.96 -9.73
N LEU A 112 9.08 5.86 -10.19
CA LEU A 112 10.26 6.46 -9.58
C LEU A 112 11.06 7.14 -10.69
N HIS A 113 10.99 8.47 -10.76
CA HIS A 113 11.57 9.24 -11.84
C HIS A 113 12.50 10.32 -11.31
N ARG A 114 13.78 10.26 -11.67
CA ARG A 114 14.74 11.32 -11.36
C ARG A 114 14.49 12.51 -12.29
N LEU A 115 14.29 13.68 -11.72
CA LEU A 115 14.07 14.91 -12.49
C LEU A 115 15.42 15.48 -12.99
N PRO A 116 15.53 15.87 -14.28
CA PRO A 116 16.82 16.22 -14.87
C PRO A 116 17.41 17.55 -14.38
N ARG A 117 16.61 18.47 -13.86
CA ARG A 117 17.03 19.81 -13.44
C ARG A 117 17.27 19.91 -11.93
N SER A 118 16.31 19.46 -11.14
CA SER A 118 16.34 19.54 -9.68
C SER A 118 17.03 18.35 -9.02
N HIS A 119 17.20 17.24 -9.79
CA HIS A 119 17.58 15.94 -9.26
C HIS A 119 16.65 15.36 -8.17
N ALA A 120 15.51 16.01 -7.91
CA ALA A 120 14.49 15.46 -7.03
C ALA A 120 13.91 14.17 -7.63
N LEU A 121 13.41 13.27 -6.77
CA LEU A 121 12.72 12.06 -7.21
C LEU A 121 11.21 12.34 -7.25
N LEU A 122 10.63 12.30 -8.45
CA LEU A 122 9.19 12.33 -8.65
C LEU A 122 8.64 10.92 -8.39
N PHE A 123 7.64 10.82 -7.52
CA PHE A 123 7.00 9.58 -7.10
C PHE A 123 5.51 9.59 -7.44
N PRO A 124 5.12 9.36 -8.72
CA PRO A 124 3.71 9.23 -9.09
C PRO A 124 3.15 7.89 -8.65
N ILE A 125 1.93 7.91 -8.13
CA ILE A 125 1.18 6.72 -7.71
C ILE A 125 -0.13 6.68 -8.49
N ARG A 126 -0.37 5.56 -9.18
CA ARG A 126 -1.66 5.27 -9.78
C ARG A 126 -2.32 4.11 -9.06
N THR A 127 -3.49 4.36 -8.49
CA THR A 127 -4.26 3.38 -7.73
C THR A 127 -5.28 2.68 -8.62
N TYR A 128 -5.39 1.37 -8.44
CA TYR A 128 -6.40 0.51 -9.04
C TYR A 128 -7.15 -0.22 -7.93
N LEU A 129 -8.46 -0.34 -8.08
CA LEU A 129 -9.32 -1.11 -7.18
C LEU A 129 -10.04 -2.20 -7.98
N ILE A 130 -10.08 -3.40 -7.43
CA ILE A 130 -10.90 -4.50 -7.95
C ILE A 130 -11.63 -5.17 -6.78
N ARG A 131 -12.94 -5.36 -6.90
CA ARG A 131 -13.72 -6.10 -5.89
C ARG A 131 -13.24 -7.54 -5.82
N LEU A 132 -13.30 -8.13 -4.64
CA LEU A 132 -12.86 -9.53 -4.51
C LEU A 132 -13.69 -10.49 -5.35
N GLU A 133 -15.00 -10.27 -5.49
CA GLU A 133 -15.86 -11.10 -6.35
C GLU A 133 -15.47 -11.02 -7.84
N ASP A 134 -14.96 -9.87 -8.31
CA ASP A 134 -14.43 -9.72 -9.66
C ASP A 134 -13.02 -10.32 -9.78
N LEU A 135 -12.19 -10.18 -8.73
CA LEU A 135 -10.84 -10.74 -8.67
C LEU A 135 -10.85 -12.26 -8.82
N VAL A 136 -11.77 -12.95 -8.15
CA VAL A 136 -11.84 -14.42 -8.16
C VAL A 136 -12.41 -15.00 -9.45
N THR A 137 -12.82 -14.18 -10.42
CA THR A 137 -13.08 -14.65 -11.80
C THR A 137 -11.81 -15.24 -12.42
N GLN A 138 -10.64 -14.88 -11.86
CA GLN A 138 -9.37 -15.56 -12.07
C GLN A 138 -9.06 -16.39 -10.81
N PRO A 139 -9.34 -17.70 -10.80
CA PRO A 139 -9.24 -18.54 -9.58
C PRO A 139 -7.87 -18.49 -8.91
N ASP A 140 -6.80 -18.45 -9.70
CA ASP A 140 -5.43 -18.34 -9.20
C ASP A 140 -5.17 -17.06 -8.39
N TRP A 141 -5.84 -15.98 -8.69
CA TRP A 141 -5.69 -14.72 -7.95
C TRP A 141 -6.33 -14.82 -6.57
N GLY A 142 -7.51 -15.44 -6.49
CA GLY A 142 -8.16 -15.71 -5.20
C GLY A 142 -7.31 -16.61 -4.31
N ARG A 143 -6.79 -17.71 -4.86
CA ARG A 143 -5.90 -18.62 -4.16
C ARG A 143 -4.64 -17.93 -3.64
N ARG A 144 -3.98 -17.12 -4.48
CA ARG A 144 -2.77 -16.38 -4.11
C ARG A 144 -3.05 -15.34 -3.04
N LEU A 145 -4.14 -14.57 -3.17
CA LEU A 145 -4.52 -13.58 -2.16
C LEU A 145 -4.77 -14.24 -0.81
N ARG A 146 -5.52 -15.35 -0.80
CA ARG A 146 -5.76 -16.11 0.44
C ARG A 146 -4.45 -16.56 1.09
N LEU A 147 -3.54 -17.17 0.31
CA LEU A 147 -2.25 -17.61 0.82
C LEU A 147 -1.45 -16.46 1.42
N VAL A 148 -1.38 -15.34 0.71
CA VAL A 148 -0.67 -14.14 1.19
C VAL A 148 -1.27 -13.65 2.50
N LEU A 149 -2.61 -13.52 2.61
CA LEU A 149 -3.26 -13.07 3.85
C LEU A 149 -3.02 -14.02 5.02
N GLN A 150 -2.97 -15.34 4.77
CA GLN A 150 -2.68 -16.34 5.80
C GLN A 150 -1.22 -16.34 6.29
N THR A 151 -0.30 -15.90 5.44
CA THR A 151 1.15 -15.96 5.72
C THR A 151 1.74 -14.59 6.10
N LEU A 152 0.93 -13.51 6.06
CA LEU A 152 1.38 -12.20 6.53
C LEU A 152 1.73 -12.27 8.03
N PRO A 153 2.89 -11.72 8.43
CA PRO A 153 3.19 -11.51 9.84
C PRO A 153 2.10 -10.67 10.52
N PRO A 154 1.73 -10.99 11.78
CA PRO A 154 0.70 -10.25 12.52
C PRO A 154 0.94 -8.74 12.57
N GLU A 155 2.19 -8.33 12.70
CA GLU A 155 2.59 -6.92 12.72
C GLU A 155 2.27 -6.21 11.39
N LEU A 156 2.43 -6.90 10.26
CA LEU A 156 2.07 -6.37 8.94
C LEU A 156 0.55 -6.36 8.72
N VAL A 157 -0.18 -7.33 9.28
CA VAL A 157 -1.65 -7.34 9.26
C VAL A 157 -2.18 -6.12 10.00
N GLU A 158 -1.63 -5.82 11.18
CA GLU A 158 -2.01 -4.63 11.98
C GLU A 158 -1.64 -3.34 11.25
N TYR A 159 -0.38 -3.21 10.83
CA TYR A 159 0.12 -2.04 10.10
C TYR A 159 -0.72 -1.70 8.86
N LYS A 160 -1.17 -2.71 8.11
CA LYS A 160 -2.03 -2.53 6.93
C LYS A 160 -3.51 -2.31 7.28
N GLY A 161 -3.87 -2.24 8.54
CA GLY A 161 -5.25 -2.05 9.00
C GLY A 161 -6.19 -3.22 8.66
N LEU A 162 -5.64 -4.44 8.50
CA LEU A 162 -6.38 -5.62 8.06
C LEU A 162 -6.91 -6.46 9.23
N SER A 163 -6.41 -6.28 10.44
CA SER A 163 -6.67 -7.12 11.61
C SER A 163 -8.16 -7.32 11.92
N ARG A 164 -9.00 -6.34 11.58
CA ARG A 164 -10.44 -6.38 11.87
C ARG A 164 -11.25 -7.25 10.89
N TYR A 165 -10.73 -7.52 9.71
CA TYR A 165 -11.53 -8.19 8.67
C TYR A 165 -10.77 -9.19 7.80
N SER A 166 -9.46 -9.33 7.93
CA SER A 166 -8.68 -10.30 7.14
C SER A 166 -9.17 -11.75 7.35
N GLY A 167 -9.60 -12.09 8.57
CA GLY A 167 -10.19 -13.41 8.86
C GLY A 167 -11.43 -13.69 8.02
N SER A 168 -12.37 -12.74 7.94
CA SER A 168 -13.57 -12.85 7.11
C SER A 168 -13.23 -12.96 5.62
N VAL A 169 -12.21 -12.25 5.16
CA VAL A 169 -11.73 -12.36 3.77
C VAL A 169 -11.12 -13.73 3.48
N ILE A 170 -10.30 -14.26 4.39
CA ILE A 170 -9.68 -15.58 4.25
C ILE A 170 -10.76 -16.68 4.20
N GLU A 171 -11.78 -16.58 5.06
CA GLU A 171 -12.92 -17.50 5.07
C GLU A 171 -13.72 -17.40 3.77
N TRP A 172 -14.05 -16.20 3.32
CA TRP A 172 -14.75 -16.00 2.05
C TRP A 172 -13.96 -16.59 0.86
N LEU A 173 -12.63 -16.55 0.87
CA LEU A 173 -11.76 -17.08 -0.18
C LEU A 173 -11.58 -18.62 -0.14
N GLU A 174 -12.12 -19.32 0.86
CA GLU A 174 -11.97 -20.79 1.02
C GLU A 174 -12.36 -21.59 -0.23
N PRO A 175 -13.47 -21.29 -0.96
CA PRO A 175 -13.84 -22.04 -2.16
C PRO A 175 -12.82 -22.01 -3.29
N TRP A 176 -11.88 -21.07 -3.28
CA TRP A 176 -10.79 -20.96 -4.28
C TRP A 176 -9.47 -21.56 -3.80
N ALA A 177 -9.39 -22.03 -2.56
CA ALA A 177 -8.16 -22.58 -1.96
C ALA A 177 -7.56 -23.74 -2.78
N ALA A 178 -8.42 -24.61 -3.31
CA ALA A 178 -8.05 -25.83 -4.02
C ALA A 178 -8.19 -25.74 -5.56
N LYS A 179 -8.62 -24.59 -6.09
CA LYS A 179 -8.81 -24.41 -7.54
C LYS A 179 -7.48 -23.98 -8.18
N GLY A 180 -6.72 -24.90 -8.70
CA GLY A 180 -5.45 -24.67 -9.42
C GLY A 180 -4.79 -25.95 -9.84
#